data_c42a59627bf3b01ebb4abf9ff8c8e898
#
_entry.id   c42a59627bf3b01ebb4abf9ff8c8e898
#
_cell.length_a   1.000
_cell.length_b   1.000
_cell.length_c   1.000
_cell.angle_alpha   90.00
_cell.angle_beta   90.00
_cell.angle_gamma   90.00
#
_symmetry.space_group_name_H-M   'P 1'
#
loop_
_entity.id
_entity.type
_entity.pdbx_description
1 polymer ?
#
loop_
_entity_poly.entity_id
_entity_poly.type
_entity_poly.pdbx_seq_one_letter_code
_entity_poly.pdbx_strand_id
1 'polypeptide(L)'
;MHIEVHYLNEGACRIFGTTKQAYAQQIYRLDELIHPDDKSKVFQAIGKAMATDGECDLEIRTIVHKNEYKWCKFNAAIQKYDEDNTPIFHAMITDITRIKEAEEEADKMRDMLVEMFKNLPDPIFCTDTQDIWQLQIVSEDFIKFLGFTRFHIFEEHKGRLDDFVSEREAKFIEAQIKKQIAEGKSTTVSRYSVRTKSGRFIVVEDRRKLVRQADGSYSMICRLKNVTNTYSEMF
;
A
#
# COMPACT_ATOMS: atom_id res chain seq x y z
N MET A 1 -26.24 9.35 22.99
CA MET A 1 -25.47 10.60 23.23
C MET A 1 -25.89 11.57 22.12
N HIS A 2 -26.27 12.79 22.48
CA HIS A 2 -26.58 13.84 21.52
C HIS A 2 -25.46 14.88 21.61
N ILE A 3 -25.01 15.38 20.46
CA ILE A 3 -23.98 16.39 20.37
C ILE A 3 -24.59 17.58 19.64
N GLU A 4 -24.82 18.65 20.37
CA GLU A 4 -25.34 19.89 19.80
C GLU A 4 -24.18 20.76 19.32
N VAL A 5 -24.38 21.39 18.17
CA VAL A 5 -23.41 22.33 17.62
C VAL A 5 -23.88 23.75 17.95
N HIS A 6 -23.16 24.44 18.81
CA HIS A 6 -23.52 25.79 19.25
C HIS A 6 -23.01 26.90 18.34
N TYR A 7 -21.93 26.67 17.61
CA TYR A 7 -21.32 27.67 16.75
C TYR A 7 -20.58 27.04 15.57
N LEU A 8 -20.78 27.60 14.39
CA LEU A 8 -20.01 27.32 13.19
C LEU A 8 -19.42 28.60 12.61
N ASN A 9 -18.14 28.61 12.34
CA ASN A 9 -17.53 29.67 11.54
C ASN A 9 -17.83 29.48 10.05
N GLU A 10 -17.45 30.44 9.21
CA GLU A 10 -17.70 30.37 7.75
C GLU A 10 -17.00 29.18 7.07
N GLY A 11 -15.82 28.79 7.56
CA GLY A 11 -15.11 27.62 7.05
C GLY A 11 -15.90 26.35 7.28
N ALA A 12 -16.39 26.12 8.49
CA ALA A 12 -17.20 24.98 8.85
C ALA A 12 -18.56 24.99 8.07
N CYS A 13 -19.20 26.16 7.92
CA CYS A 13 -20.41 26.28 7.11
C CYS A 13 -20.18 25.84 5.66
N ARG A 14 -19.04 26.20 5.05
CA ARG A 14 -18.69 25.73 3.70
C ARG A 14 -18.47 24.23 3.61
N ILE A 15 -17.86 23.64 4.63
CA ILE A 15 -17.63 22.18 4.68
C ILE A 15 -18.98 21.43 4.76
N PHE A 16 -19.86 21.87 5.64
CA PHE A 16 -21.17 21.24 5.84
C PHE A 16 -22.24 21.65 4.80
N GLY A 17 -21.91 22.50 3.83
CA GLY A 17 -22.85 22.95 2.80
C GLY A 17 -24.00 23.81 3.35
N THR A 18 -23.78 24.54 4.46
CA THR A 18 -24.77 25.36 5.11
C THR A 18 -24.36 26.84 5.14
N THR A 19 -25.24 27.73 5.61
CA THR A 19 -24.96 29.15 5.83
C THR A 19 -25.13 29.50 7.31
N LYS A 20 -24.49 30.57 7.77
CA LYS A 20 -24.68 31.06 9.15
C LYS A 20 -26.17 31.36 9.47
N GLN A 21 -26.92 31.86 8.48
CA GLN A 21 -28.33 32.15 8.65
C GLN A 21 -29.18 30.89 8.77
N ALA A 22 -28.97 29.91 7.90
CA ALA A 22 -29.65 28.63 7.98
C ALA A 22 -29.28 27.87 9.29
N TYR A 23 -28.03 27.95 9.71
CA TYR A 23 -27.57 27.38 10.96
C TYR A 23 -28.25 28.04 12.19
N ALA A 24 -28.39 29.37 12.20
CA ALA A 24 -29.04 30.10 13.31
C ALA A 24 -30.54 29.81 13.47
N GLN A 25 -31.17 29.28 12.43
CA GLN A 25 -32.63 28.95 12.42
C GLN A 25 -32.93 27.51 12.85
N GLN A 26 -31.93 26.66 12.93
CA GLN A 26 -32.07 25.23 13.23
C GLN A 26 -30.95 24.76 14.14
N ILE A 27 -31.29 24.04 15.19
CA ILE A 27 -30.29 23.36 16.01
C ILE A 27 -29.70 22.20 15.21
N TYR A 28 -28.41 22.33 14.80
CA TYR A 28 -27.72 21.25 14.11
C TYR A 28 -27.20 20.25 15.13
N ARG A 29 -27.49 19.01 14.88
CA ARG A 29 -26.98 17.88 15.63
C ARG A 29 -25.83 17.27 14.87
N LEU A 30 -24.66 17.18 15.49
CA LEU A 30 -23.47 16.62 14.86
C LEU A 30 -23.69 15.16 14.42
N ASP A 31 -24.48 14.39 15.18
CA ASP A 31 -24.80 13.01 14.84
C ASP A 31 -25.63 12.87 13.55
N GLU A 32 -26.32 13.91 13.09
CA GLU A 32 -27.02 13.94 11.80
C GLU A 32 -26.10 14.26 10.64
N LEU A 33 -24.98 14.93 10.91
CA LEU A 33 -23.98 15.30 9.92
C LEU A 33 -22.89 14.22 9.72
N ILE A 34 -22.88 13.19 10.56
CA ILE A 34 -21.88 12.10 10.50
C ILE A 34 -22.47 10.93 9.70
N HIS A 35 -21.64 10.38 8.80
CA HIS A 35 -22.01 9.16 8.08
C HIS A 35 -22.37 8.03 9.06
N PRO A 36 -23.44 7.26 8.80
CA PRO A 36 -23.92 6.21 9.73
C PRO A 36 -22.85 5.26 10.25
N ASP A 37 -21.97 4.78 9.37
CA ASP A 37 -20.90 3.84 9.72
C ASP A 37 -19.86 4.43 10.68
N ASP A 38 -19.67 5.77 10.66
CA ASP A 38 -18.64 6.45 11.44
C ASP A 38 -19.15 6.91 12.82
N LYS A 39 -20.47 6.85 13.07
CA LYS A 39 -21.09 7.31 14.32
C LYS A 39 -20.51 6.61 15.55
N SER A 40 -20.37 5.28 15.50
CA SER A 40 -19.82 4.51 16.61
C SER A 40 -18.39 4.94 16.96
N LYS A 41 -17.56 5.15 15.95
CA LYS A 41 -16.16 5.62 16.11
C LYS A 41 -16.12 7.00 16.79
N VAL A 42 -17.01 7.91 16.38
CA VAL A 42 -17.08 9.27 16.95
C VAL A 42 -17.51 9.22 18.41
N PHE A 43 -18.58 8.49 18.75
CA PHE A 43 -19.04 8.38 20.12
C PHE A 43 -18.04 7.73 21.06
N GLN A 44 -17.31 6.73 20.60
CA GLN A 44 -16.23 6.12 21.37
C GLN A 44 -15.07 7.10 21.64
N ALA A 45 -14.66 7.87 20.62
CA ALA A 45 -13.59 8.82 20.77
C ALA A 45 -13.95 10.00 21.71
N ILE A 46 -15.17 10.51 21.61
CA ILE A 46 -15.69 11.55 22.50
C ILE A 46 -15.80 11.00 23.95
N GLY A 47 -16.33 9.78 24.12
CA GLY A 47 -16.40 9.15 25.43
C GLY A 47 -15.03 8.98 26.07
N LYS A 48 -14.02 8.62 25.28
CA LYS A 48 -12.62 8.53 25.74
C LYS A 48 -12.08 9.90 26.13
N ALA A 49 -12.28 10.92 25.29
CA ALA A 49 -11.83 12.29 25.56
C ALA A 49 -12.45 12.83 26.87
N MET A 50 -13.75 12.58 27.09
CA MET A 50 -14.44 12.96 28.32
C MET A 50 -13.86 12.27 29.58
N ALA A 51 -13.47 10.99 29.45
CA ALA A 51 -12.91 10.22 30.57
C ALA A 51 -11.47 10.63 30.94
N THR A 52 -10.75 11.24 30.02
CA THR A 52 -9.32 11.59 30.19
C THR A 52 -9.05 13.09 30.17
N ASP A 53 -10.11 13.93 30.09
CA ASP A 53 -10.01 15.39 29.87
C ASP A 53 -9.12 15.73 28.65
N GLY A 54 -9.18 14.85 27.66
CA GLY A 54 -8.24 14.80 26.53
C GLY A 54 -8.79 15.36 25.22
N GLU A 55 -7.96 15.14 24.21
CA GLU A 55 -8.25 15.53 22.84
C GLU A 55 -8.82 14.35 22.02
N CYS A 56 -9.52 14.69 20.95
CA CYS A 56 -10.08 13.76 20.00
C CYS A 56 -9.56 14.11 18.60
N ASP A 57 -8.86 13.18 17.95
CA ASP A 57 -8.40 13.28 16.55
C ASP A 57 -9.07 12.19 15.74
N LEU A 58 -9.86 12.56 14.73
CA LEU A 58 -10.69 11.65 13.94
C LEU A 58 -10.71 12.05 12.47
N GLU A 59 -10.61 11.06 11.62
CA GLU A 59 -10.99 11.18 10.21
C GLU A 59 -12.30 10.46 10.01
N ILE A 60 -13.33 11.18 9.56
CA ILE A 60 -14.70 10.70 9.40
C ILE A 60 -15.35 11.31 8.17
N ARG A 61 -16.41 10.66 7.70
CA ARG A 61 -17.25 11.17 6.62
C ARG A 61 -18.36 12.04 7.20
N THR A 62 -18.50 13.24 6.68
CA THR A 62 -19.59 14.15 7.01
C THR A 62 -20.57 14.25 5.86
N ILE A 63 -21.86 14.22 6.15
CA ILE A 63 -22.93 14.35 5.15
C ILE A 63 -23.08 15.82 4.82
N VAL A 64 -22.99 16.18 3.53
CA VAL A 64 -23.13 17.57 3.05
C VAL A 64 -24.51 17.78 2.46
N HIS A 65 -24.97 16.85 1.62
CA HIS A 65 -26.32 16.81 1.02
C HIS A 65 -26.79 15.36 0.95
N LYS A 66 -28.05 15.15 0.52
CA LYS A 66 -28.61 13.80 0.39
C LYS A 66 -27.66 12.91 -0.41
N ASN A 67 -27.08 11.92 0.25
CA ASN A 67 -26.12 10.92 -0.26
C ASN A 67 -24.74 11.44 -0.70
N GLU A 68 -24.40 12.70 -0.44
CA GLU A 68 -23.05 13.21 -0.63
C GLU A 68 -22.35 13.35 0.70
N TYR A 69 -21.11 12.90 0.77
CA TYR A 69 -20.27 13.06 1.95
C TYR A 69 -18.90 13.62 1.60
N LYS A 70 -18.28 14.25 2.58
CA LYS A 70 -16.90 14.71 2.54
C LYS A 70 -16.10 14.01 3.63
N TRP A 71 -14.88 13.69 3.32
CA TRP A 71 -13.92 13.28 4.34
C TRP A 71 -13.44 14.49 5.10
N CYS A 72 -13.61 14.46 6.42
CA CYS A 72 -13.18 15.54 7.28
C CYS A 72 -12.28 15.00 8.40
N LYS A 73 -11.21 15.73 8.67
CA LYS A 73 -10.41 15.55 9.86
C LYS A 73 -10.91 16.49 10.95
N PHE A 74 -11.26 15.92 12.10
CA PHE A 74 -11.70 16.63 13.29
C PHE A 74 -10.63 16.52 14.36
N ASN A 75 -10.14 17.69 14.82
CA ASN A 75 -9.34 17.81 16.03
C ASN A 75 -10.20 18.55 17.04
N ALA A 76 -10.60 17.90 18.11
CA ALA A 76 -11.47 18.48 19.12
C ALA A 76 -10.89 18.30 20.52
N ALA A 77 -11.01 19.36 21.35
CA ALA A 77 -10.58 19.34 22.74
C ALA A 77 -11.68 19.92 23.63
N ILE A 78 -11.77 19.45 24.87
CA ILE A 78 -12.65 20.03 25.87
C ILE A 78 -12.12 21.41 26.21
N GLN A 79 -12.94 22.44 26.01
CA GLN A 79 -12.59 23.84 26.34
C GLN A 79 -13.01 24.23 27.75
N LYS A 80 -14.19 23.82 28.15
CA LYS A 80 -14.79 24.09 29.47
C LYS A 80 -15.98 23.17 29.70
N TYR A 81 -16.53 23.22 30.90
CA TYR A 81 -17.80 22.61 31.26
C TYR A 81 -18.85 23.73 31.48
N ASP A 82 -20.11 23.45 31.15
CA ASP A 82 -21.22 24.34 31.42
C ASP A 82 -21.72 24.22 32.88
N GLU A 83 -22.84 24.91 33.20
CA GLU A 83 -23.43 24.92 34.55
C GLU A 83 -23.96 23.52 34.96
N ASP A 84 -24.32 22.67 33.99
CA ASP A 84 -24.80 21.29 34.20
C ASP A 84 -23.66 20.26 34.15
N ASN A 85 -22.41 20.71 34.18
CA ASN A 85 -21.20 19.88 34.05
C ASN A 85 -21.11 19.10 32.73
N THR A 86 -21.70 19.65 31.65
CA THR A 86 -21.63 19.11 30.28
C THR A 86 -20.37 19.67 29.59
N PRO A 87 -19.52 18.83 28.97
CA PRO A 87 -18.31 19.31 28.32
C PRO A 87 -18.63 20.06 27.02
N ILE A 88 -18.02 21.22 26.86
CA ILE A 88 -18.04 22.04 25.64
C ILE A 88 -16.73 21.81 24.89
N PHE A 89 -16.83 21.22 23.69
CA PHE A 89 -15.72 20.98 22.81
C PHE A 89 -15.48 22.15 21.87
N HIS A 90 -14.23 22.50 21.69
CA HIS A 90 -13.79 23.29 20.55
C HIS A 90 -13.19 22.36 19.50
N ALA A 91 -13.71 22.41 18.27
CA ALA A 91 -13.27 21.53 17.19
C ALA A 91 -12.73 22.32 15.99
N MET A 92 -11.62 21.86 15.46
CA MET A 92 -11.12 22.27 14.15
C MET A 92 -11.47 21.19 13.14
N ILE A 93 -12.03 21.60 12.00
CA ILE A 93 -12.46 20.72 10.94
C ILE A 93 -11.71 21.07 9.68
N THR A 94 -11.10 20.07 9.05
CA THR A 94 -10.40 20.20 7.77
C THR A 94 -11.00 19.24 6.76
N ASP A 95 -11.35 19.74 5.57
CA ASP A 95 -11.77 18.91 4.44
C ASP A 95 -10.54 18.20 3.85
N ILE A 96 -10.50 16.88 3.98
CA ILE A 96 -9.44 16.00 3.47
C ILE A 96 -9.92 15.11 2.32
N THR A 97 -11.06 15.45 1.70
CA THR A 97 -11.68 14.63 0.64
C THR A 97 -10.70 14.40 -0.51
N ARG A 98 -10.04 15.47 -0.99
CA ARG A 98 -9.06 15.33 -2.09
C ARG A 98 -7.86 14.45 -1.73
N ILE A 99 -7.44 14.46 -0.46
CA ILE A 99 -6.35 13.59 0.01
C ILE A 99 -6.81 12.14 -0.04
N LYS A 100 -8.02 11.85 0.48
CA LYS A 100 -8.58 10.49 0.49
C LYS A 100 -8.85 9.95 -0.93
N GLU A 101 -9.36 10.80 -1.82
CA GLU A 101 -9.56 10.43 -3.23
C GLU A 101 -8.23 10.10 -3.93
N ALA A 102 -7.19 10.92 -3.69
CA ALA A 102 -5.87 10.67 -4.25
C ALA A 102 -5.20 9.40 -3.67
N GLU A 103 -5.35 9.12 -2.38
CA GLU A 103 -4.89 7.90 -1.74
C GLU A 103 -5.59 6.67 -2.35
N GLU A 104 -6.92 6.72 -2.49
CA GLU A 104 -7.71 5.62 -3.07
C GLU A 104 -7.37 5.39 -4.55
N GLU A 105 -7.17 6.46 -5.33
CA GLU A 105 -6.76 6.36 -6.73
C GLU A 105 -5.36 5.75 -6.86
N ALA A 106 -4.42 6.17 -6.01
CA ALA A 106 -3.07 5.61 -5.97
C ALA A 106 -3.08 4.11 -5.59
N ASP A 107 -3.91 3.71 -4.62
CA ASP A 107 -4.06 2.30 -4.24
C ASP A 107 -4.68 1.48 -5.38
N LYS A 108 -5.73 1.96 -6.04
CA LYS A 108 -6.32 1.30 -7.22
C LYS A 108 -5.31 1.13 -8.35
N MET A 109 -4.51 2.17 -8.62
CA MET A 109 -3.48 2.11 -9.65
C MET A 109 -2.39 1.11 -9.29
N ARG A 110 -1.95 1.09 -8.03
CA ARG A 110 -0.98 0.10 -7.55
C ARG A 110 -1.48 -1.33 -7.73
N ASP A 111 -2.73 -1.60 -7.32
CA ASP A 111 -3.32 -2.93 -7.43
C ASP A 111 -3.45 -3.37 -8.89
N MET A 112 -3.84 -2.45 -9.77
CA MET A 112 -3.90 -2.68 -11.22
C MET A 112 -2.52 -3.02 -11.80
N LEU A 113 -1.47 -2.28 -11.42
CA LEU A 113 -0.10 -2.55 -11.89
C LEU A 113 0.42 -3.91 -11.40
N VAL A 114 0.14 -4.27 -10.14
CA VAL A 114 0.48 -5.59 -9.60
C VAL A 114 -0.23 -6.71 -10.37
N GLU A 115 -1.52 -6.53 -10.66
CA GLU A 115 -2.29 -7.52 -11.41
C GLU A 115 -1.82 -7.64 -12.86
N MET A 116 -1.51 -6.51 -13.52
CA MET A 116 -0.91 -6.52 -14.86
C MET A 116 0.43 -7.27 -14.85
N PHE A 117 1.29 -6.99 -13.87
CA PHE A 117 2.59 -7.66 -13.75
C PHE A 117 2.45 -9.18 -13.57
N LYS A 118 1.51 -9.63 -12.72
CA LYS A 118 1.24 -11.06 -12.52
C LYS A 118 0.83 -11.77 -13.81
N ASN A 119 0.10 -11.07 -14.68
CA ASN A 119 -0.43 -11.64 -15.92
C ASN A 119 0.49 -11.45 -17.14
N LEU A 120 1.72 -10.93 -16.97
CA LEU A 120 2.68 -10.84 -18.07
C LEU A 120 3.01 -12.25 -18.62
N PRO A 121 3.01 -12.43 -19.93
CA PRO A 121 3.21 -13.75 -20.58
C PRO A 121 4.70 -14.10 -20.70
N ASP A 122 5.45 -13.96 -19.62
CA ASP A 122 6.88 -14.27 -19.52
C ASP A 122 7.21 -14.65 -18.07
N PRO A 123 8.20 -15.51 -17.82
CA PRO A 123 8.70 -15.79 -16.48
C PRO A 123 9.49 -14.59 -15.92
N ILE A 124 8.74 -13.59 -15.42
CA ILE A 124 9.29 -12.34 -14.89
C ILE A 124 9.20 -12.32 -13.36
N PHE A 125 10.22 -11.75 -12.72
CA PHE A 125 10.24 -11.50 -11.29
C PHE A 125 11.00 -10.21 -10.97
N CYS A 126 10.77 -9.66 -9.78
CA CYS A 126 11.51 -8.50 -9.28
C CYS A 126 12.26 -8.86 -8.01
N THR A 127 13.46 -8.29 -7.87
CA THR A 127 14.29 -8.34 -6.66
C THR A 127 14.83 -6.93 -6.38
N ASP A 128 15.35 -6.70 -5.19
CA ASP A 128 16.16 -5.49 -4.97
C ASP A 128 17.65 -5.75 -5.27
N THR A 129 18.47 -4.71 -5.14
CA THR A 129 19.92 -4.82 -5.40
C THR A 129 20.73 -5.26 -4.19
N GLN A 130 20.15 -5.26 -3.00
CA GLN A 130 20.80 -5.69 -1.77
C GLN A 130 20.74 -7.21 -1.63
N ASP A 131 19.58 -7.78 -1.93
CA ASP A 131 19.38 -9.23 -1.96
C ASP A 131 18.79 -9.66 -3.31
N ILE A 132 19.67 -9.98 -4.24
CA ILE A 132 19.31 -10.33 -5.63
C ILE A 132 18.53 -11.64 -5.76
N TRP A 133 18.42 -12.42 -4.69
CA TRP A 133 17.71 -13.70 -4.66
C TRP A 133 16.36 -13.62 -3.97
N GLN A 134 16.08 -12.53 -3.22
CA GLN A 134 14.81 -12.32 -2.58
C GLN A 134 13.76 -11.84 -3.58
N LEU A 135 12.79 -12.71 -3.88
CA LEU A 135 11.68 -12.40 -4.76
C LEU A 135 10.70 -11.45 -4.07
N GLN A 136 10.41 -10.32 -4.70
CA GLN A 136 9.43 -9.34 -4.25
C GLN A 136 8.06 -9.58 -4.92
N ILE A 137 8.07 -9.71 -6.24
CA ILE A 137 6.89 -9.98 -7.05
C ILE A 137 7.27 -10.89 -8.21
N VAL A 138 6.37 -11.79 -8.60
CA VAL A 138 6.58 -12.74 -9.69
C VAL A 138 5.34 -12.82 -10.58
N SER A 139 5.52 -13.04 -11.89
CA SER A 139 4.44 -13.33 -12.82
C SER A 139 3.90 -14.76 -12.62
N GLU A 140 2.68 -15.01 -13.08
CA GLU A 140 2.12 -16.37 -13.06
C GLU A 140 2.93 -17.33 -13.95
N ASP A 141 3.48 -16.82 -15.06
CA ASP A 141 4.35 -17.62 -15.92
C ASP A 141 5.69 -17.99 -15.26
N PHE A 142 6.21 -17.18 -14.33
CA PHE A 142 7.35 -17.57 -13.51
C PHE A 142 7.01 -18.78 -12.62
N ILE A 143 5.85 -18.79 -12.00
CA ILE A 143 5.37 -19.91 -11.19
C ILE A 143 5.23 -21.17 -12.02
N LYS A 144 4.57 -21.08 -13.19
CA LYS A 144 4.42 -22.19 -14.13
C LYS A 144 5.77 -22.70 -14.68
N PHE A 145 6.68 -21.78 -14.97
CA PHE A 145 8.01 -22.06 -15.50
C PHE A 145 8.83 -22.98 -14.56
N LEU A 146 8.80 -22.71 -13.27
CA LEU A 146 9.44 -23.55 -12.27
C LEU A 146 8.59 -24.77 -11.87
N GLY A 147 7.27 -24.72 -12.12
CA GLY A 147 6.33 -25.78 -11.79
C GLY A 147 5.92 -25.87 -10.33
N PHE A 148 6.34 -24.93 -9.49
CA PHE A 148 5.93 -24.83 -8.10
C PHE A 148 4.57 -24.13 -7.96
N THR A 149 4.06 -24.03 -6.73
CA THR A 149 2.95 -23.16 -6.39
C THR A 149 3.46 -21.87 -5.75
N ARG A 150 2.66 -20.81 -5.79
CA ARG A 150 2.99 -19.55 -5.10
C ARG A 150 3.22 -19.76 -3.60
N PHE A 151 2.38 -20.58 -2.96
CA PHE A 151 2.52 -20.97 -1.55
C PHE A 151 3.88 -21.60 -1.29
N HIS A 152 4.30 -22.57 -2.10
CA HIS A 152 5.59 -23.25 -1.95
C HIS A 152 6.77 -22.26 -2.02
N ILE A 153 6.75 -21.35 -3.00
CA ILE A 153 7.84 -20.37 -3.16
C ILE A 153 7.86 -19.35 -2.00
N PHE A 154 6.71 -18.77 -1.62
CA PHE A 154 6.69 -17.66 -0.68
C PHE A 154 6.54 -18.08 0.78
N GLU A 155 5.80 -19.14 1.08
CA GLU A 155 5.59 -19.60 2.47
C GLU A 155 6.64 -20.60 2.92
N GLU A 156 6.93 -21.60 2.10
CA GLU A 156 7.91 -22.64 2.47
C GLU A 156 9.35 -22.17 2.25
N HIS A 157 9.65 -21.53 1.12
CA HIS A 157 10.98 -21.04 0.75
C HIS A 157 11.17 -19.54 1.01
N LYS A 158 10.23 -18.86 1.69
CA LYS A 158 10.33 -17.42 2.05
C LYS A 158 10.65 -16.50 0.88
N GLY A 159 10.26 -16.90 -0.32
CA GLY A 159 10.57 -16.15 -1.55
C GLY A 159 12.04 -16.20 -1.97
N ARG A 160 12.79 -17.22 -1.56
CA ARG A 160 14.23 -17.38 -1.89
C ARG A 160 14.40 -18.14 -3.19
N LEU A 161 14.89 -17.48 -4.26
CA LEU A 161 15.16 -18.13 -5.54
C LEU A 161 16.42 -19.01 -5.48
N ASP A 162 17.41 -18.65 -4.67
CA ASP A 162 18.63 -19.41 -4.48
C ASP A 162 18.42 -20.79 -3.81
N ASP A 163 17.30 -21.03 -3.14
CA ASP A 163 16.91 -22.36 -2.65
C ASP A 163 16.75 -23.40 -3.78
N PHE A 164 16.55 -22.93 -4.99
CA PHE A 164 16.39 -23.75 -6.20
C PHE A 164 17.66 -23.79 -7.06
N VAL A 165 18.74 -23.17 -6.60
CA VAL A 165 20.06 -23.09 -7.26
C VAL A 165 21.12 -23.76 -6.38
N SER A 166 22.17 -24.33 -6.96
CA SER A 166 23.28 -24.84 -6.12
C SER A 166 23.98 -23.68 -5.39
N GLU A 167 24.37 -23.89 -4.13
CA GLU A 167 25.00 -22.84 -3.30
C GLU A 167 26.25 -22.25 -3.98
N ARG A 168 27.03 -23.10 -4.68
CA ARG A 168 28.21 -22.66 -5.42
C ARG A 168 27.87 -21.73 -6.57
N GLU A 169 26.84 -22.08 -7.36
CA GLU A 169 26.37 -21.25 -8.47
C GLU A 169 25.76 -19.95 -7.95
N ALA A 170 24.93 -20.00 -6.90
CA ALA A 170 24.30 -18.83 -6.31
C ALA A 170 25.34 -17.77 -5.88
N LYS A 171 26.37 -18.18 -5.15
CA LYS A 171 27.48 -17.28 -4.74
C LYS A 171 28.26 -16.72 -5.93
N PHE A 172 28.52 -17.52 -6.95
CA PHE A 172 29.21 -17.08 -8.15
C PHE A 172 28.40 -16.04 -8.93
N ILE A 173 27.11 -16.31 -9.15
CA ILE A 173 26.19 -15.40 -9.87
C ILE A 173 26.00 -14.10 -9.12
N GLU A 174 25.86 -14.17 -7.80
CA GLU A 174 25.73 -12.98 -6.96
C GLU A 174 26.96 -12.06 -7.09
N ALA A 175 28.15 -12.63 -7.00
CA ALA A 175 29.39 -11.88 -7.19
C ALA A 175 29.50 -11.26 -8.60
N GLN A 176 29.10 -12.02 -9.63
CA GLN A 176 29.10 -11.57 -11.01
C GLN A 176 28.13 -10.38 -11.21
N ILE A 177 26.91 -10.49 -10.71
CA ILE A 177 25.89 -9.43 -10.84
C ILE A 177 26.32 -8.17 -10.08
N LYS A 178 26.78 -8.32 -8.82
CA LYS A 178 27.31 -7.19 -8.03
C LYS A 178 28.45 -6.46 -8.75
N LYS A 179 29.39 -7.22 -9.34
CA LYS A 179 30.46 -6.65 -10.14
C LYS A 179 29.95 -5.87 -11.35
N GLN A 180 29.00 -6.43 -12.10
CA GLN A 180 28.43 -5.78 -13.27
C GLN A 180 27.68 -4.48 -12.91
N ILE A 181 26.97 -4.47 -11.78
CA ILE A 181 26.33 -3.26 -11.25
C ILE A 181 27.37 -2.20 -10.88
N ALA A 182 28.45 -2.60 -10.17
CA ALA A 182 29.54 -1.70 -9.80
C ALA A 182 30.26 -1.10 -11.02
N GLU A 183 30.29 -1.83 -12.15
CA GLU A 183 30.81 -1.36 -13.44
C GLU A 183 29.82 -0.42 -14.18
N GLY A 184 28.70 -0.07 -13.57
CA GLY A 184 27.69 0.85 -14.14
C GLY A 184 26.78 0.21 -15.19
N LYS A 185 26.71 -1.11 -15.28
CA LYS A 185 25.84 -1.80 -16.23
C LYS A 185 24.39 -1.72 -15.76
N SER A 186 23.51 -1.18 -16.59
CA SER A 186 22.07 -1.12 -16.36
C SER A 186 21.34 -2.44 -16.65
N THR A 187 22.03 -3.38 -17.32
CA THR A 187 21.49 -4.71 -17.62
C THR A 187 22.58 -5.75 -17.38
N THR A 188 22.22 -6.82 -16.68
CA THR A 188 23.10 -7.97 -16.46
C THR A 188 22.50 -9.22 -17.09
N VAL A 189 23.34 -10.16 -17.51
CA VAL A 189 22.92 -11.45 -18.05
C VAL A 189 23.77 -12.51 -17.38
N SER A 190 23.11 -13.48 -16.78
CA SER A 190 23.77 -14.62 -16.11
C SER A 190 23.09 -15.92 -16.53
N ARG A 191 23.84 -17.02 -16.47
CA ARG A 191 23.32 -18.36 -16.78
C ARG A 191 23.64 -19.27 -15.63
N TYR A 192 22.66 -20.05 -15.19
CA TYR A 192 22.79 -20.98 -14.08
C TYR A 192 21.72 -22.08 -14.15
N SER A 193 21.90 -23.11 -13.35
CA SER A 193 20.97 -24.23 -13.28
C SER A 193 19.93 -24.01 -12.18
N VAL A 194 18.65 -24.17 -12.50
CA VAL A 194 17.54 -24.07 -11.54
C VAL A 194 16.85 -25.43 -11.45
N ARG A 195 16.58 -25.87 -10.22
CA ARG A 195 15.81 -27.07 -9.92
C ARG A 195 14.31 -26.76 -10.02
N THR A 196 13.61 -27.47 -10.89
CA THR A 196 12.15 -27.42 -11.03
C THR A 196 11.46 -28.33 -10.01
N LYS A 197 10.14 -28.18 -9.84
CA LYS A 197 9.32 -29.06 -8.99
C LYS A 197 9.46 -30.55 -9.34
N SER A 198 9.66 -30.88 -10.61
CA SER A 198 9.88 -32.27 -11.04
C SER A 198 11.24 -32.83 -10.61
N GLY A 199 12.08 -32.06 -9.93
CA GLY A 199 13.45 -32.44 -9.54
C GLY A 199 14.47 -32.32 -10.67
N ARG A 200 14.05 -31.97 -11.88
CA ARG A 200 14.98 -31.76 -13.01
C ARG A 200 15.64 -30.40 -12.91
N PHE A 201 16.90 -30.34 -13.34
CA PHE A 201 17.61 -29.09 -13.51
C PHE A 201 17.41 -28.57 -14.94
N ILE A 202 17.12 -27.30 -15.06
CA ILE A 202 17.07 -26.58 -16.34
C ILE A 202 18.11 -25.45 -16.30
N VAL A 203 18.80 -25.24 -17.41
CA VAL A 203 19.71 -24.09 -17.56
C VAL A 203 18.87 -22.90 -17.97
N VAL A 204 18.95 -21.83 -17.19
CA VAL A 204 18.26 -20.58 -17.45
C VAL A 204 19.24 -19.47 -17.83
N GLU A 205 18.82 -18.63 -18.75
CA GLU A 205 19.40 -17.30 -18.96
C GLU A 205 18.55 -16.29 -18.19
N ASP A 206 19.16 -15.70 -17.18
CA ASP A 206 18.55 -14.66 -16.32
C ASP A 206 19.06 -13.31 -16.79
N ARG A 207 18.14 -12.52 -17.35
CA ARG A 207 18.41 -11.15 -17.78
C ARG A 207 17.77 -10.20 -16.78
N ARG A 208 18.58 -9.39 -16.12
CA ARG A 208 18.16 -8.43 -15.11
C ARG A 208 18.37 -7.00 -15.58
N LYS A 209 17.36 -6.17 -15.48
CA LYS A 209 17.42 -4.73 -15.76
C LYS A 209 17.30 -3.95 -14.46
N LEU A 210 18.30 -3.10 -14.21
CA LEU A 210 18.32 -2.18 -13.07
C LEU A 210 17.33 -1.03 -13.31
N VAL A 211 16.45 -0.77 -12.35
CA VAL A 211 15.45 0.29 -12.40
C VAL A 211 15.58 1.15 -11.15
N ARG A 212 15.76 2.47 -11.33
CA ARG A 212 15.79 3.42 -10.23
C ARG A 212 14.37 3.70 -9.75
N GLN A 213 14.16 3.61 -8.44
CA GLN A 213 12.91 3.92 -7.77
C GLN A 213 12.80 5.43 -7.47
N ALA A 214 11.58 5.89 -7.14
CA ALA A 214 11.32 7.29 -6.82
C ALA A 214 12.05 7.78 -5.56
N ASP A 215 12.31 6.88 -4.60
CA ASP A 215 13.08 7.16 -3.38
C ASP A 215 14.59 7.15 -3.58
N GLY A 216 15.06 6.92 -4.81
CA GLY A 216 16.46 6.85 -5.19
C GLY A 216 17.09 5.46 -5.02
N SER A 217 16.41 4.49 -4.45
CA SER A 217 16.84 3.09 -4.39
C SER A 217 16.80 2.44 -5.78
N TYR A 218 17.30 1.20 -5.87
CA TYR A 218 17.27 0.44 -7.12
C TYR A 218 16.61 -0.92 -6.88
N SER A 219 15.79 -1.33 -7.84
CA SER A 219 15.28 -2.70 -7.97
C SER A 219 15.70 -3.31 -9.30
N MET A 220 15.53 -4.59 -9.43
CA MET A 220 15.81 -5.31 -10.67
C MET A 220 14.55 -5.99 -11.18
N ILE A 221 14.25 -5.76 -12.46
CA ILE A 221 13.26 -6.52 -13.21
C ILE A 221 14.01 -7.62 -13.95
N CYS A 222 13.65 -8.85 -13.68
CA CYS A 222 14.34 -10.04 -14.11
C CYS A 222 13.45 -10.90 -15.00
N ARG A 223 14.02 -11.50 -16.04
CA ARG A 223 13.33 -12.42 -16.94
C ARG A 223 14.15 -13.69 -17.12
N LEU A 224 13.51 -14.84 -16.90
CA LEU A 224 14.13 -16.14 -17.18
C LEU A 224 13.79 -16.65 -18.57
N LYS A 225 14.78 -17.26 -19.21
CA LYS A 225 14.60 -18.01 -20.44
C LYS A 225 15.23 -19.39 -20.28
N ASN A 226 14.50 -20.46 -20.59
CA ASN A 226 15.09 -21.79 -20.61
C ASN A 226 16.01 -21.92 -21.84
N VAL A 227 17.25 -22.25 -21.63
CA VAL A 227 18.28 -22.42 -22.67
C VAL A 227 18.92 -23.81 -22.62
N THR A 228 18.32 -24.77 -21.93
CA THR A 228 18.83 -26.13 -21.73
C THR A 228 19.20 -26.79 -23.06
N ASN A 229 18.32 -26.73 -24.07
CA ASN A 229 18.55 -27.40 -25.36
C ASN A 229 19.65 -26.74 -26.20
N THR A 230 19.89 -25.43 -26.01
CA THR A 230 20.96 -24.71 -26.73
C THR A 230 22.35 -25.15 -26.25
N TYR A 231 22.45 -25.73 -25.06
CA TYR A 231 23.71 -26.22 -24.49
C TYR A 231 24.01 -27.69 -24.84
N SER A 232 22.95 -28.48 -25.14
CA SER A 232 23.13 -29.91 -25.52
C SER A 232 23.74 -30.07 -26.92
N GLU A 233 23.69 -29.01 -27.73
CA GLU A 233 24.26 -29.02 -29.09
C GLU A 233 25.72 -28.52 -29.16
N MET A 234 26.31 -28.12 -28.01
CA MET A 234 27.71 -27.61 -27.94
C MET A 234 28.68 -28.60 -27.32
N PHE A 235 28.23 -29.80 -26.99
CA PHE A 235 29.04 -30.92 -26.49
C PHE A 235 28.61 -32.22 -27.20
#